data_a2f2a0a119252fba0f9e6e7e8b8cac7a
#
_entry.id   a2f2a0a119252fba0f9e6e7e8b8cac7a
#
_cell.length_a   1.000
_cell.length_b   1.000
_cell.length_c   1.000
_cell.angle_alpha   90.00
_cell.angle_beta   90.00
_cell.angle_gamma   90.00
#
_symmetry.space_group_name_H-M   'P 1'
#
loop_
_entity.id
_entity.type
_entity.pdbx_description
1 polymer ?
#
loop_
_entity_poly.entity_id
_entity_poly.type
_entity_poly.pdbx_seq_one_letter_code
_entity_poly.pdbx_strand_id
1 'polypeptide(L)'
;MFRWQKGRQKSGYEKMLLARAWWPLKFDVYLLKFPQGCEVPTHTDKVTAGRHYRLNIILKQARCGGQFVCKSPIYSSKRIKLFRPDISEHAVTKVTSGNRYLLSIGWVRDH
;
A
#
# COMPACT_ATOMS: atom_id res chain seq x y z
N MET A 1 -0.23 20.81 4.83
CA MET A 1 1.13 20.36 5.22
C MET A 1 1.18 18.84 5.30
N PHE A 2 2.23 18.25 4.77
CA PHE A 2 2.39 16.80 4.79
C PHE A 2 2.93 16.35 6.14
N ARG A 3 2.35 15.27 6.66
CA ARG A 3 2.80 14.68 7.91
C ARG A 3 2.59 13.17 7.91
N TRP A 4 3.44 12.47 8.66
CA TRP A 4 3.32 11.03 8.83
C TRP A 4 2.16 10.70 9.77
N GLN A 5 1.40 9.66 9.41
CA GLN A 5 0.30 9.12 10.18
C GLN A 5 0.50 7.62 10.34
N LYS A 6 -0.06 7.04 11.40
CA LYS A 6 0.00 5.60 11.59
C LYS A 6 -0.88 4.90 10.56
N GLY A 7 -0.39 3.78 10.03
CA GLY A 7 -1.14 2.97 9.10
C GLY A 7 -2.19 2.13 9.79
N ARG A 8 -2.92 1.34 8.98
CA ARG A 8 -3.96 0.46 9.47
C ARG A 8 -3.37 -0.78 10.14
N GLN A 9 -4.23 -1.55 10.83
CA GLN A 9 -3.92 -2.87 11.39
C GLN A 9 -2.92 -2.81 12.55
N LYS A 10 -2.67 -1.65 13.10
CA LYS A 10 -1.67 -1.47 14.16
C LYS A 10 -0.34 -2.15 13.83
N SER A 11 0.01 -2.10 12.55
CA SER A 11 1.14 -2.85 12.00
C SER A 11 2.46 -2.10 12.07
N GLY A 12 2.44 -0.86 12.52
CA GLY A 12 3.68 -0.09 12.71
C GLY A 12 4.15 0.68 11.49
N TYR A 13 3.50 0.54 10.33
CA TYR A 13 3.89 1.35 9.19
C TYR A 13 3.28 2.75 9.30
N GLU A 14 3.91 3.69 8.61
CA GLU A 14 3.47 5.08 8.59
C GLU A 14 3.09 5.48 7.17
N LYS A 15 2.12 6.37 7.04
CA LYS A 15 1.66 6.88 5.75
C LYS A 15 1.58 8.39 5.75
N MET A 16 1.83 8.99 4.60
CA MET A 16 1.72 10.43 4.39
C MET A 16 0.86 10.66 3.17
N LEU A 17 -0.29 11.33 3.36
CA LEU A 17 -1.18 11.66 2.26
C LEU A 17 -0.57 12.78 1.43
N LEU A 18 -0.33 12.53 0.14
CA LEU A 18 0.25 13.51 -0.77
C LEU A 18 -0.81 14.22 -1.61
N ALA A 19 -1.87 13.48 -2.02
CA ALA A 19 -2.93 14.03 -2.84
C ALA A 19 -4.19 13.20 -2.70
N ARG A 20 -5.34 13.84 -2.88
CA ARG A 20 -6.64 13.17 -2.82
C ARG A 20 -7.64 13.94 -3.68
N ALA A 21 -8.50 13.23 -4.37
CA ALA A 21 -9.60 13.82 -5.10
C ALA A 21 -10.83 12.91 -5.02
N TRP A 22 -12.02 13.52 -5.18
CA TRP A 22 -13.28 12.81 -5.13
C TRP A 22 -14.00 12.81 -6.48
N TRP A 23 -13.60 13.73 -7.36
CA TRP A 23 -14.23 13.92 -8.66
C TRP A 23 -13.21 14.48 -9.65
N PRO A 24 -13.22 14.05 -10.91
CA PRO A 24 -14.15 13.11 -11.53
C PRO A 24 -13.89 11.65 -11.15
N LEU A 25 -12.74 11.32 -10.56
CA LEU A 25 -12.38 10.00 -10.14
C LEU A 25 -11.87 10.06 -8.69
N LYS A 26 -12.40 9.18 -7.85
CA LYS A 26 -11.92 9.08 -6.47
C LYS A 26 -10.54 8.44 -6.47
N PHE A 27 -9.54 9.18 -6.01
CA PHE A 27 -8.18 8.65 -5.91
C PHE A 27 -7.44 9.23 -4.71
N ASP A 28 -6.36 8.55 -4.33
CA ASP A 28 -5.43 9.05 -3.32
C ASP A 28 -4.00 8.68 -3.69
N VAL A 29 -3.05 9.43 -3.15
CA VAL A 29 -1.62 9.18 -3.31
C VAL A 29 -0.98 9.28 -1.94
N TYR A 30 -0.33 8.20 -1.51
CA TYR A 30 0.36 8.13 -0.23
C TYR A 30 1.84 7.81 -0.41
N LEU A 31 2.65 8.39 0.45
CA LEU A 31 4.01 7.92 0.68
C LEU A 31 3.95 7.02 1.91
N LEU A 32 4.43 5.78 1.77
CA LEU A 32 4.38 4.80 2.85
C LEU A 32 5.79 4.48 3.34
N LYS A 33 5.92 4.35 4.65
CA LYS A 33 7.17 4.01 5.31
C LYS A 33 6.94 2.76 6.16
N PHE A 34 7.74 1.73 5.91
CA PHE A 34 7.70 0.50 6.69
C PHE A 34 9.02 0.40 7.46
N PRO A 35 9.04 0.86 8.72
CA PRO A 35 10.27 0.82 9.52
C PRO A 35 10.59 -0.59 10.01
N GLN A 36 11.80 -0.76 10.53
CA GLN A 36 12.21 -2.01 11.11
C GLN A 36 11.23 -2.45 12.20
N GLY A 37 10.86 -3.73 12.19
CA GLY A 37 9.88 -4.29 13.10
C GLY A 37 8.45 -4.26 12.58
N CYS A 38 8.18 -3.53 11.49
CA CYS A 38 6.86 -3.41 10.91
C CYS A 38 6.45 -4.67 10.16
N GLU A 39 5.19 -5.04 10.29
CA GLU A 39 4.62 -6.19 9.60
C GLU A 39 3.14 -5.89 9.35
N VAL A 40 2.66 -6.19 8.14
CA VAL A 40 1.25 -6.04 7.81
C VAL A 40 0.67 -7.42 7.56
N PRO A 41 -0.23 -7.90 8.44
CA PRO A 41 -0.82 -9.23 8.28
C PRO A 41 -1.71 -9.29 7.04
N THR A 42 -1.96 -10.50 6.57
CA THR A 42 -2.80 -10.75 5.41
C THR A 42 -4.21 -10.18 5.63
N HIS A 43 -4.68 -9.39 4.69
CA HIS A 43 -5.99 -8.75 4.77
C HIS A 43 -6.47 -8.29 3.41
N THR A 44 -7.72 -7.81 3.36
CA THR A 44 -8.27 -7.09 2.20
C THR A 44 -8.80 -5.75 2.70
N ASP A 45 -8.85 -4.76 1.80
CA ASP A 45 -9.38 -3.43 2.10
C ASP A 45 -10.69 -3.24 1.33
N LYS A 46 -11.79 -3.64 1.93
CA LYS A 46 -13.09 -3.59 1.27
C LYS A 46 -13.57 -2.16 1.07
N VAL A 47 -14.26 -1.94 -0.04
CA VAL A 47 -14.90 -0.65 -0.34
C VAL A 47 -16.41 -0.84 -0.33
N THR A 48 -17.15 0.26 -0.09
CA THR A 48 -18.62 0.21 -0.03
C THR A 48 -19.24 -0.01 -1.41
N ALA A 49 -18.59 0.49 -2.45
CA ALA A 49 -19.07 0.37 -3.82
C ALA A 49 -17.90 0.51 -4.80
N GLY A 50 -18.07 -0.04 -5.99
CA GLY A 50 -17.07 0.10 -7.05
C GLY A 50 -15.91 -0.87 -6.91
N ARG A 51 -14.86 -0.59 -7.65
CA ARG A 51 -13.64 -1.40 -7.70
C ARG A 51 -12.45 -0.56 -7.26
N HIS A 52 -11.71 -1.04 -6.28
CA HIS A 52 -10.51 -0.37 -5.79
C HIS A 52 -9.28 -0.96 -6.47
N TYR A 53 -8.47 -0.09 -7.07
CA TYR A 53 -7.19 -0.46 -7.67
C TYR A 53 -6.09 0.29 -6.94
N ARG A 54 -4.93 -0.35 -6.80
CA ARG A 54 -3.79 0.27 -6.15
C ARG A 54 -2.51 -0.08 -6.87
N LEU A 55 -1.74 0.97 -7.17
CA LEU A 55 -0.43 0.86 -7.78
C LEU A 55 0.62 1.27 -6.75
N ASN A 56 1.48 0.34 -6.39
CA ASN A 56 2.58 0.59 -5.45
C ASN A 56 3.89 0.62 -6.22
N ILE A 57 4.64 1.70 -6.06
CA ILE A 57 5.95 1.87 -6.67
C ILE A 57 6.96 1.91 -5.54
N ILE A 58 7.85 0.92 -5.50
CA ILE A 58 8.84 0.80 -4.44
C ILE A 58 9.99 1.76 -4.69
N LEU A 59 10.17 2.73 -3.80
CA LEU A 59 11.23 3.72 -3.90
C LEU A 59 12.51 3.24 -3.25
N LYS A 60 12.39 2.54 -2.12
CA LYS A 60 13.54 1.99 -1.39
C LYS A 60 13.16 0.67 -0.75
N GLN A 61 13.91 -0.38 -1.02
CA GLN A 61 13.73 -1.68 -0.39
C GLN A 61 14.33 -1.68 1.01
N ALA A 62 13.73 -2.44 1.92
CA ALA A 62 14.36 -2.72 3.20
C ALA A 62 15.59 -3.61 2.96
N ARG A 63 16.56 -3.56 3.88
CA ARG A 63 17.74 -4.41 3.80
C ARG A 63 17.36 -5.88 3.89
N CYS A 64 16.45 -6.22 4.82
CA CYS A 64 15.93 -7.57 5.00
C CYS A 64 14.46 -7.52 5.35
N GLY A 65 13.67 -8.44 4.80
CA GLY A 65 12.24 -8.51 5.04
C GLY A 65 11.47 -7.44 4.30
N GLY A 66 10.23 -7.20 4.75
CA GLY A 66 9.37 -6.17 4.16
C GLY A 66 8.96 -6.51 2.74
N GLN A 67 8.70 -7.78 2.44
CA GLN A 67 8.29 -8.22 1.11
C GLN A 67 6.77 -8.10 0.98
N PHE A 68 6.32 -7.53 -0.12
CA PHE A 68 4.90 -7.47 -0.42
C PHE A 68 4.45 -8.81 -0.98
N VAL A 69 3.41 -9.36 -0.37
CA VAL A 69 2.81 -10.64 -0.80
C VAL A 69 1.37 -10.37 -1.19
N CYS A 70 0.99 -10.73 -2.40
CA CYS A 70 -0.36 -10.54 -2.92
C CYS A 70 -0.81 -11.81 -3.63
N LYS A 71 -1.99 -12.31 -3.25
CA LYS A 71 -2.50 -13.58 -3.77
C LYS A 71 -2.78 -13.52 -5.27
N SER A 72 -3.35 -12.42 -5.74
CA SER A 72 -3.77 -12.28 -7.15
C SER A 72 -3.44 -10.89 -7.68
N PRO A 73 -2.16 -10.59 -7.92
CA PRO A 73 -1.82 -9.29 -8.47
C PRO A 73 -2.23 -9.17 -9.95
N ILE A 74 -2.58 -7.96 -10.37
CA ILE A 74 -2.84 -7.67 -11.79
C ILE A 74 -1.51 -7.61 -12.53
N TYR A 75 -0.53 -6.94 -11.93
CA TYR A 75 0.81 -6.85 -12.46
C TYR A 75 1.79 -6.84 -11.28
N SER A 76 2.88 -7.56 -11.44
CA SER A 76 3.90 -7.61 -10.38
C SER A 76 5.29 -7.67 -11.00
N SER A 77 6.11 -6.70 -10.63
CA SER A 77 7.53 -6.70 -10.97
C SER A 77 8.33 -6.41 -9.71
N LYS A 78 9.63 -6.28 -9.84
CA LYS A 78 10.51 -6.05 -8.69
C LYS A 78 10.15 -4.76 -7.92
N ARG A 79 9.70 -3.71 -8.62
CA ARG A 79 9.43 -2.41 -8.00
C ARG A 79 7.99 -1.92 -8.15
N ILE A 80 7.21 -2.55 -9.00
CA ILE A 80 5.85 -2.10 -9.31
C ILE A 80 4.85 -3.21 -9.04
N LYS A 81 3.84 -2.90 -8.22
CA LYS A 81 2.77 -3.84 -7.88
C LYS A 81 1.44 -3.19 -8.17
N LEU A 82 0.62 -3.79 -9.03
CA LEU A 82 -0.73 -3.34 -9.31
C LEU A 82 -1.69 -4.45 -8.88
N PHE A 83 -2.65 -4.11 -8.04
CA PHE A 83 -3.57 -5.11 -7.49
C PHE A 83 -4.89 -4.47 -7.07
N ARG A 84 -5.85 -5.32 -6.73
CA ARG A 84 -7.14 -4.89 -6.18
C ARG A 84 -7.17 -5.21 -4.68
N PRO A 85 -6.85 -4.25 -3.81
CA PRO A 85 -6.82 -4.51 -2.37
C PRO A 85 -8.20 -4.85 -1.78
N ASP A 86 -9.29 -4.51 -2.49
CA ASP A 86 -10.65 -4.81 -2.04
C ASP A 86 -11.01 -6.29 -2.15
N ILE A 87 -10.38 -7.04 -3.05
CA ILE A 87 -10.70 -8.46 -3.26
C ILE A 87 -9.49 -9.39 -3.13
N SER A 88 -8.27 -8.90 -3.32
CA SER A 88 -7.07 -9.72 -3.27
C SER A 88 -6.40 -9.62 -1.91
N GLU A 89 -6.23 -10.77 -1.24
CA GLU A 89 -5.50 -10.79 0.02
C GLU A 89 -4.05 -10.37 -0.20
N HIS A 90 -3.56 -9.51 0.66
CA HIS A 90 -2.20 -9.01 0.57
C HIS A 90 -1.61 -8.77 1.96
N ALA A 91 -0.29 -8.78 2.02
CA ALA A 91 0.46 -8.65 3.27
C ALA A 91 1.83 -8.06 2.99
N VAL A 92 2.49 -7.62 4.04
CA VAL A 92 3.90 -7.23 4.01
C VAL A 92 4.60 -8.03 5.10
N THR A 93 5.62 -8.80 4.72
CA THR A 93 6.37 -9.58 5.70
C THR A 93 7.15 -8.65 6.61
N LYS A 94 7.52 -9.14 7.78
CA LYS A 94 8.21 -8.33 8.79
C LYS A 94 9.50 -7.73 8.24
N VAL A 95 9.68 -6.43 8.44
CA VAL A 95 10.94 -5.74 8.12
C VAL A 95 11.91 -6.04 9.24
N THR A 96 12.93 -6.84 8.95
CA THR A 96 13.90 -7.26 9.95
C THR A 96 15.10 -6.33 10.02
N SER A 97 15.38 -5.60 8.96
CA SER A 97 16.49 -4.64 8.94
C SER A 97 16.23 -3.53 7.92
N GLY A 98 16.44 -2.29 8.34
CA GLY A 98 16.30 -1.11 7.50
C GLY A 98 14.86 -0.61 7.42
N ASN A 99 14.63 0.33 6.53
CA ASN A 99 13.30 0.91 6.28
C ASN A 99 12.94 0.73 4.82
N ARG A 100 11.65 0.54 4.56
CA ARG A 100 11.13 0.38 3.21
C ARG A 100 10.21 1.57 2.90
N TYR A 101 10.40 2.18 1.74
CA TYR A 101 9.58 3.32 1.30
C TYR A 101 8.94 3.00 -0.04
N LEU A 102 7.68 3.40 -0.20
CA LEU A 102 7.00 3.27 -1.48
C LEU A 102 5.97 4.38 -1.69
N LEU A 103 5.67 4.62 -2.96
CA LEU A 103 4.61 5.52 -3.37
C LEU A 103 3.40 4.66 -3.71
N SER A 104 2.25 4.94 -3.09
CA SER A 104 1.03 4.16 -3.27
C SER A 104 -0.06 5.03 -3.86
N ILE A 105 -0.53 4.68 -5.04
CA ILE A 105 -1.57 5.41 -5.76
C ILE A 105 -2.80 4.51 -5.85
N GLY A 106 -3.90 4.95 -5.26
CA GLY A 106 -5.13 4.19 -5.26
C GLY A 106 -6.26 4.93 -5.95
N TRP A 107 -7.15 4.21 -6.59
CA TRP A 107 -8.33 4.79 -7.19
C TRP A 107 -9.50 3.81 -7.14
N VAL A 108 -10.71 4.36 -7.19
CA VAL A 108 -11.94 3.58 -7.18
C VAL A 108 -12.71 3.90 -8.45
N ARG A 109 -13.11 2.87 -9.17
CA ARG A 109 -13.93 2.98 -10.38
C ARG A 109 -15.32 2.42 -10.11
N ASP A 110 -16.32 3.10 -10.64
CA ASP A 110 -17.71 2.64 -10.60
C ASP A 110 -17.97 1.78 -11.82
N HIS A 111 -17.63 0.52 -11.77
CA HIS A 111 -17.86 -0.42 -12.89
C HIS A 111 -17.18 -0.01 -14.19
#